data_279d38d1c8020c7777713b4a3f41be3a
#
_entry.id   279d38d1c8020c7777713b4a3f41be3a
#
_cell.length_a   1.000
_cell.length_b   1.000
_cell.length_c   1.000
_cell.angle_alpha   90.00
_cell.angle_beta   90.00
_cell.angle_gamma   90.00
#
_symmetry.space_group_name_H-M   'P 1'
#
loop_
_entity.id
_entity.type
_entity.pdbx_description
1 polymer ?
#
loop_
_entity_poly.entity_id
_entity_poly.type
_entity_poly.pdbx_seq_one_letter_code
_entity_poly.pdbx_strand_id
1 'polypeptide(L)'
;DGEYAKGEEEDLDSMIQGLVGYKGQVHVHFSPPIAQDCDSVEQLAERLDSAIVGGIRVFSTNRYAEALLADVASDSHANSKAMSALKIQLDQCPEEQRAFLLQQYANICVNRRQLGMEA
;
A
#
# COMPACT_ATOMS: atom_id res chain seq x y z
N ASP A 1 -23.13 -15.82 -2.35
CA ASP A 1 -22.04 -16.27 -1.46
C ASP A 1 -21.00 -16.98 -2.31
N GLY A 2 -20.01 -16.22 -2.82
CA GLY A 2 -18.90 -16.80 -3.55
C GLY A 2 -17.86 -17.30 -2.56
N GLU A 3 -17.88 -18.60 -2.29
CA GLU A 3 -16.83 -19.25 -1.53
C GLU A 3 -15.57 -19.30 -2.41
N TYR A 4 -14.54 -18.54 -2.07
CA TYR A 4 -13.27 -18.57 -2.77
C TYR A 4 -12.52 -19.84 -2.41
N ALA A 5 -12.43 -20.78 -3.36
CA ALA A 5 -11.61 -21.98 -3.23
C ALA A 5 -10.29 -21.79 -3.98
N LYS A 6 -9.17 -21.71 -3.24
CA LYS A 6 -7.83 -21.72 -3.83
C LYS A 6 -7.55 -23.05 -4.54
N GLY A 7 -7.02 -22.96 -5.77
CA GLY A 7 -6.45 -24.12 -6.45
C GLY A 7 -5.15 -24.58 -5.79
N GLU A 8 -4.84 -25.88 -5.81
CA GLU A 8 -3.61 -26.43 -5.19
C GLU A 8 -2.30 -25.83 -5.76
N GLU A 9 -2.32 -25.38 -7.02
CA GLU A 9 -1.15 -24.76 -7.68
C GLU A 9 -1.04 -23.25 -7.49
N GLU A 10 -2.12 -22.60 -7.03
CA GLU A 10 -2.20 -21.13 -6.92
C GLU A 10 -1.21 -20.58 -5.90
N ASP A 11 -0.99 -21.30 -4.81
CA ASP A 11 -0.01 -20.89 -3.78
C ASP A 11 1.41 -20.97 -4.30
N LEU A 12 1.74 -22.01 -5.07
CA LEU A 12 3.08 -22.17 -5.66
C LEU A 12 3.36 -21.10 -6.72
N ASP A 13 2.40 -20.82 -7.59
CA ASP A 13 2.52 -19.77 -8.60
C ASP A 13 2.66 -18.40 -7.96
N SER A 14 1.90 -18.11 -6.92
CA SER A 14 2.01 -16.87 -6.15
C SER A 14 3.38 -16.72 -5.48
N MET A 15 3.93 -17.80 -4.92
CA MET A 15 5.28 -17.81 -4.34
C MET A 15 6.36 -17.57 -5.40
N ILE A 16 6.25 -18.23 -6.55
CA ILE A 16 7.21 -18.06 -7.66
C ILE A 16 7.16 -16.64 -8.19
N GLN A 17 5.98 -16.10 -8.44
CA GLN A 17 5.82 -14.69 -8.85
C GLN A 17 6.36 -13.74 -7.78
N GLY A 18 6.15 -14.06 -6.51
CA GLY A 18 6.74 -13.35 -5.39
C GLY A 18 8.27 -13.34 -5.41
N LEU A 19 8.93 -14.39 -5.89
CA LEU A 19 10.40 -14.49 -5.97
C LEU A 19 10.98 -13.80 -7.20
N VAL A 20 10.39 -14.03 -8.38
CA VAL A 20 10.96 -13.58 -9.67
C VAL A 20 10.40 -12.24 -10.14
N GLY A 21 9.25 -11.83 -9.63
CA GLY A 21 8.58 -10.58 -10.03
C GLY A 21 9.39 -9.33 -9.67
N TYR A 22 9.11 -8.24 -10.39
CA TYR A 22 9.71 -6.94 -10.11
C TYR A 22 9.28 -6.41 -8.75
N LYS A 23 10.23 -6.10 -7.87
CA LYS A 23 9.98 -5.63 -6.50
C LYS A 23 9.98 -4.10 -6.38
N GLY A 24 10.61 -3.40 -7.29
CA GLY A 24 10.79 -1.96 -7.16
C GLY A 24 11.69 -1.57 -5.99
N GLN A 25 11.34 -0.47 -5.34
CA GLN A 25 12.02 -0.04 -4.12
C GLN A 25 11.37 -0.67 -2.90
N VAL A 26 12.18 -1.28 -2.04
CA VAL A 26 11.74 -1.85 -0.77
C VAL A 26 12.29 -1.00 0.36
N HIS A 27 11.43 -0.60 1.29
CA HIS A 27 11.79 0.09 2.52
C HIS A 27 11.40 -0.77 3.70
N VAL A 28 12.38 -1.05 4.56
CA VAL A 28 12.16 -1.78 5.82
C VAL A 28 12.43 -0.82 6.97
N HIS A 29 11.50 -0.71 7.89
CA HIS A 29 11.60 0.11 9.07
C HIS A 29 11.47 -0.76 10.32
N PHE A 30 12.40 -0.59 11.25
CA PHE A 30 12.38 -1.20 12.56
C PHE A 30 12.02 -0.13 13.58
N SER A 31 10.80 -0.19 14.10
CA SER A 31 10.38 0.72 15.17
C SER A 31 11.06 0.32 16.49
N PRO A 32 11.30 1.28 17.39
CA PRO A 32 11.69 0.95 18.76
C PRO A 32 10.65 0.02 19.41
N PRO A 33 11.05 -0.85 20.34
CA PRO A 33 10.11 -1.67 21.07
C PRO A 33 9.07 -0.79 21.77
N ILE A 34 7.80 -1.19 21.69
CA ILE A 34 6.74 -0.56 22.49
C ILE A 34 6.87 -1.14 23.89
N ALA A 35 7.80 -0.58 24.65
CA ALA A 35 8.22 -1.08 25.95
C ALA A 35 7.65 -0.23 27.05
N GLN A 36 6.36 0.00 27.14
CA GLN A 36 5.86 0.70 28.31
C GLN A 36 4.37 0.54 28.52
N ASP A 37 4.04 0.59 29.77
CA ASP A 37 2.74 0.52 30.39
C ASP A 37 1.68 1.22 29.52
N CYS A 38 0.89 0.40 28.83
CA CYS A 38 -0.34 0.83 28.23
C CYS A 38 -1.45 0.58 29.24
N ASP A 39 -2.22 1.60 29.55
CA ASP A 39 -3.29 1.50 30.54
C ASP A 39 -4.49 0.70 30.00
N SER A 40 -4.56 0.50 28.70
CA SER A 40 -5.62 -0.24 28.03
C SER A 40 -5.15 -0.89 26.73
N VAL A 41 -5.94 -1.85 26.23
CA VAL A 41 -5.72 -2.48 24.93
C VAL A 41 -5.87 -1.46 23.80
N GLU A 42 -6.81 -0.55 23.92
CA GLU A 42 -7.06 0.53 22.97
C GLU A 42 -5.84 1.43 22.84
N GLN A 43 -5.23 1.82 23.95
CA GLN A 43 -4.02 2.65 23.95
C GLN A 43 -2.84 1.91 23.32
N LEU A 44 -2.71 0.61 23.55
CA LEU A 44 -1.69 -0.20 22.87
C LEU A 44 -1.92 -0.24 21.36
N ALA A 45 -3.17 -0.44 20.93
CA ALA A 45 -3.53 -0.45 19.50
C ALA A 45 -3.21 0.89 18.82
N GLU A 46 -3.57 2.01 19.43
CA GLU A 46 -3.25 3.35 18.91
C GLU A 46 -1.74 3.58 18.77
N ARG A 47 -0.95 3.13 19.73
CA ARG A 47 0.51 3.22 19.66
C ARG A 47 1.09 2.34 18.56
N LEU A 48 0.56 1.12 18.40
CA LEU A 48 0.95 0.22 17.32
C LEU A 48 0.63 0.83 15.96
N ASP A 49 -0.59 1.33 15.78
CA ASP A 49 -1.01 1.97 14.53
C ASP A 49 -0.12 3.17 14.19
N SER A 50 0.15 4.02 15.17
CA SER A 50 1.03 5.18 15.00
C SER A 50 2.46 4.77 14.64
N ALA A 51 2.99 3.74 15.28
CA ALA A 51 4.34 3.25 15.00
C ALA A 51 4.43 2.60 13.61
N ILE A 52 3.46 1.78 13.24
CA ILE A 52 3.41 1.11 11.94
C ILE A 52 3.24 2.14 10.82
N VAL A 53 2.21 2.96 10.89
CA VAL A 53 1.91 3.96 9.84
C VAL A 53 3.03 5.00 9.74
N GLY A 54 3.59 5.43 10.88
CA GLY A 54 4.72 6.35 10.91
C GLY A 54 5.99 5.78 10.30
N GLY A 55 6.22 4.48 10.42
CA GLY A 55 7.37 3.78 9.87
C GLY A 55 7.26 3.46 8.37
N ILE A 56 6.06 3.42 7.82
CA ILE A 56 5.85 3.14 6.39
C ILE A 56 6.28 4.36 5.56
N ARG A 57 7.22 4.15 4.64
CA ARG A 57 7.63 5.18 3.70
C ARG A 57 6.57 5.37 2.61
N VAL A 58 6.16 6.63 2.42
CA VAL A 58 5.31 7.02 1.28
C VAL A 58 6.18 7.21 0.05
N PHE A 59 5.92 6.43 -0.99
CA PHE A 59 6.57 6.56 -2.29
C PHE A 59 5.75 7.46 -3.22
N SER A 60 6.40 7.96 -4.27
CA SER A 60 5.73 8.73 -5.31
C SER A 60 4.55 7.99 -5.95
N THR A 61 4.63 6.65 -6.04
CA THR A 61 3.56 5.78 -6.53
C THR A 61 2.29 5.88 -5.68
N ASN A 62 2.44 5.98 -4.34
CA ASN A 62 1.30 6.13 -3.44
C ASN A 62 0.58 7.46 -3.68
N ARG A 63 1.34 8.56 -3.78
CA ARG A 63 0.79 9.90 -4.06
C ARG A 63 0.16 9.99 -5.44
N TYR A 64 0.76 9.32 -6.42
CA TYR A 64 0.21 9.27 -7.76
C TYR A 64 -1.12 8.51 -7.81
N ALA A 65 -1.22 7.38 -7.13
CA ALA A 65 -2.47 6.63 -7.01
C ALA A 65 -3.57 7.46 -6.34
N GLU A 66 -3.23 8.20 -5.29
CA GLU A 66 -4.14 9.11 -4.63
C GLU A 66 -4.62 10.25 -5.55
N ALA A 67 -3.70 10.84 -6.32
CA ALA A 67 -4.03 11.87 -7.30
C ALA A 67 -4.95 11.36 -8.42
N LEU A 68 -4.75 10.12 -8.87
CA LEU A 68 -5.64 9.46 -9.83
C LEU A 68 -7.04 9.23 -9.26
N LEU A 69 -7.16 8.82 -8.00
CA LEU A 69 -8.47 8.68 -7.33
C LEU A 69 -9.21 10.01 -7.18
N ALA A 70 -8.46 11.08 -6.95
CA ALA A 70 -9.02 12.43 -6.80
C ALA A 70 -9.28 13.14 -8.15
N ASP A 71 -8.98 12.49 -9.27
CA ASP A 71 -9.03 13.07 -10.62
C ASP A 71 -8.20 14.36 -10.77
N VAL A 72 -7.12 14.47 -10.01
CA VAL A 72 -6.19 15.61 -9.96
C VAL A 72 -4.81 15.21 -10.53
N ALA A 73 -4.76 14.20 -11.36
CA ALA A 73 -3.49 13.68 -11.89
C ALA A 73 -2.76 14.77 -12.68
N SER A 74 -1.66 15.26 -12.11
CA SER A 74 -0.71 16.09 -12.85
C SER A 74 0.31 15.22 -13.58
N ASP A 75 0.54 15.48 -14.85
CA ASP A 75 1.53 14.78 -15.69
C ASP A 75 2.98 14.92 -15.20
N SER A 76 3.23 15.78 -14.23
CA SER A 76 4.57 16.10 -13.73
C SER A 76 5.31 14.93 -13.06
N HIS A 77 4.63 13.85 -12.74
CA HIS A 77 5.22 12.69 -12.06
C HIS A 77 5.21 11.42 -12.92
N ALA A 78 4.80 11.51 -14.16
CA ALA A 78 4.50 10.36 -15.03
C ALA A 78 5.71 9.53 -15.49
N ASN A 79 6.93 9.92 -15.16
CA ASN A 79 8.14 9.38 -15.81
C ASN A 79 8.98 8.41 -14.95
N SER A 80 8.50 7.95 -13.81
CA SER A 80 9.23 6.94 -13.06
C SER A 80 8.86 5.52 -13.49
N LYS A 81 9.84 4.60 -13.44
CA LYS A 81 9.61 3.17 -13.70
C LYS A 81 8.50 2.58 -12.82
N ALA A 82 8.37 3.06 -11.59
CA ALA A 82 7.33 2.65 -10.65
C ALA A 82 5.92 3.06 -11.12
N MET A 83 5.77 4.25 -11.68
CA MET A 83 4.50 4.71 -12.22
C MET A 83 4.13 3.97 -13.50
N SER A 84 5.10 3.68 -14.33
CA SER A 84 4.89 2.83 -15.52
C SER A 84 4.38 1.44 -15.13
N ALA A 85 4.94 0.85 -14.08
CA ALA A 85 4.50 -0.44 -13.56
C ALA A 85 3.05 -0.38 -13.03
N LEU A 86 2.69 0.69 -12.30
CA LEU A 86 1.31 0.89 -11.83
C LEU A 86 0.33 1.06 -13.00
N LYS A 87 0.71 1.82 -14.03
CA LYS A 87 -0.12 1.97 -15.24
C LYS A 87 -0.37 0.63 -15.93
N ILE A 88 0.66 -0.19 -16.07
CA ILE A 88 0.51 -1.54 -16.65
C ILE A 88 -0.46 -2.39 -15.81
N GLN A 89 -0.36 -2.34 -14.49
CA GLN A 89 -1.30 -3.05 -13.62
C GLN A 89 -2.74 -2.56 -13.76
N LEU A 90 -2.92 -1.24 -13.87
CA LEU A 90 -4.25 -0.64 -14.10
C LEU A 90 -4.84 -1.03 -15.45
N ASP A 91 -4.02 -1.10 -16.49
CA ASP A 91 -4.46 -1.52 -17.83
C ASP A 91 -4.87 -3.00 -17.87
N GLN A 92 -4.22 -3.84 -17.07
CA GLN A 92 -4.56 -5.26 -16.93
C GLN A 92 -5.73 -5.53 -15.96
N CYS A 93 -6.07 -4.54 -15.13
CA CYS A 93 -7.14 -4.65 -14.14
C CYS A 93 -8.50 -4.37 -14.78
N PRO A 94 -9.55 -5.17 -14.50
CA PRO A 94 -10.92 -4.84 -14.89
C PRO A 94 -11.32 -3.44 -14.42
N GLU A 95 -12.06 -2.71 -15.23
CA GLU A 95 -12.40 -1.31 -14.97
C GLU A 95 -13.07 -1.12 -13.61
N GLU A 96 -14.00 -2.01 -13.26
CA GLU A 96 -14.71 -2.00 -11.98
C GLU A 96 -13.80 -2.22 -10.75
N GLN A 97 -12.59 -2.74 -10.94
CA GLN A 97 -11.63 -3.04 -9.86
C GLN A 97 -10.51 -1.99 -9.77
N ARG A 98 -10.36 -1.11 -10.75
CA ARG A 98 -9.27 -0.11 -10.80
C ARG A 98 -9.28 0.81 -9.60
N ALA A 99 -10.46 1.25 -9.15
CA ALA A 99 -10.59 2.10 -7.96
C ALA A 99 -10.07 1.40 -6.70
N PHE A 100 -10.36 0.11 -6.53
CA PHE A 100 -9.84 -0.68 -5.39
C PHE A 100 -8.32 -0.83 -5.46
N LEU A 101 -7.77 -1.09 -6.65
CA LEU A 101 -6.33 -1.18 -6.85
C LEU A 101 -5.64 0.15 -6.47
N LEU A 102 -6.14 1.27 -6.97
CA LEU A 102 -5.63 2.59 -6.62
C LEU A 102 -5.74 2.88 -5.13
N GLN A 103 -6.87 2.49 -4.51
CA GLN A 103 -7.08 2.67 -3.07
C GLN A 103 -6.04 1.92 -2.24
N GLN A 104 -5.63 0.73 -2.63
CA GLN A 104 -4.57 -0.03 -1.93
C GLN A 104 -3.26 0.77 -1.88
N TYR A 105 -2.87 1.41 -2.98
CA TYR A 105 -1.67 2.26 -3.03
C TYR A 105 -1.85 3.57 -2.27
N ALA A 106 -3.04 4.17 -2.32
CA ALA A 106 -3.33 5.47 -1.72
C ALA A 106 -3.55 5.42 -0.20
N ASN A 107 -3.94 4.27 0.36
CA ASN A 107 -4.34 4.11 1.76
C ASN A 107 -3.28 4.63 2.74
N ILE A 108 -2.01 4.44 2.47
CA ILE A 108 -0.97 4.94 3.36
C ILE A 108 -0.99 6.47 3.49
N CYS A 109 -1.29 7.20 2.41
CA CYS A 109 -1.42 8.66 2.44
C CYS A 109 -2.61 9.08 3.31
N VAL A 110 -3.74 8.39 3.16
CA VAL A 110 -4.95 8.63 3.96
C VAL A 110 -4.70 8.34 5.44
N ASN A 111 -4.13 7.18 5.75
CA ASN A 111 -3.88 6.76 7.14
C ASN A 111 -2.91 7.72 7.85
N ARG A 112 -1.86 8.18 7.17
CA ARG A 112 -0.94 9.16 7.74
C ARG A 112 -1.63 10.46 8.08
N ARG A 113 -2.48 10.98 7.20
CA ARG A 113 -3.25 12.21 7.48
C ARG A 113 -4.23 12.04 8.63
N GLN A 114 -4.89 10.89 8.74
CA GLN A 114 -5.79 10.60 9.87
C GLN A 114 -5.06 10.62 11.22
N LEU A 115 -3.79 10.25 11.23
CA LEU A 115 -2.94 10.32 12.43
C LEU A 115 -2.21 11.68 12.59
N GLY A 116 -2.55 12.68 11.78
CA GLY A 116 -1.91 14.01 11.82
C GLY A 116 -0.48 14.03 11.28
N MET A 117 -0.09 13.04 10.50
CA MET A 117 1.23 12.95 9.87
C MET A 117 1.18 13.49 8.44
N GLU A 118 2.32 14.00 7.95
CA GLU A 118 2.46 14.33 6.54
C GLU A 118 2.40 13.07 5.65
N ALA A 119 1.68 13.18 4.57
CA ALA A 119 1.57 12.12 3.58
C ALA A 119 2.58 12.32 2.44
#